data_bd11b51e925053813f4f1fe99baf4bf5
#
_entry.id   bd11b51e925053813f4f1fe99baf4bf5
#
_cell.length_a   1.000
_cell.length_b   1.000
_cell.length_c   1.000
_cell.angle_alpha   90.00
_cell.angle_beta   90.00
_cell.angle_gamma   90.00
#
_symmetry.space_group_name_H-M   'P 1'
#
loop_
_entity.id
_entity.type
_entity.pdbx_description
1 polymer ?
#
loop_
_entity_poly.entity_id
_entity_poly.type
_entity_poly.pdbx_seq_one_letter_code
_entity_poly.pdbx_strand_id
1 'polypeptide(L)'
;MFAAACAAAASAAHALPLSDNASIEVFAGGNTSMPGSFRGENAPVQTNDPLGSTVYSDLKLSDAYNNRYNAGAEFDYAFNSRLTAFGRAAYSAFDGSSHQVGRFEPGSSGPFERISAQFDDTATREFDLGARYTFAPGAKLRPFVGAALGATRLSATRAEFDHVDDADKTPVELSRAGTVFQQRVETGLQFSPMENFDLRLTAAASHLGAGKASEDPNLALVGLDSGHSELRGHWDYPAELGAVWHF
;
A
#
# COMPACT_ATOMS: atom_id res chain seq x y z
N MET A 1 -8.44 18.35 -2.45
CA MET A 1 -8.40 17.74 -1.09
C MET A 1 -7.16 18.14 -0.28
N PHE A 2 -5.96 18.13 -0.85
CA PHE A 2 -4.70 18.46 -0.15
C PHE A 2 -4.70 19.86 0.50
N ALA A 3 -5.14 20.90 -0.21
CA ALA A 3 -5.21 22.27 0.31
C ALA A 3 -6.13 22.43 1.54
N ALA A 4 -7.24 21.68 1.58
CA ALA A 4 -8.15 21.72 2.72
C ALA A 4 -7.56 21.01 3.96
N ALA A 5 -6.82 19.93 3.77
CA ALA A 5 -6.12 19.23 4.83
C ALA A 5 -4.98 20.10 5.41
N CYS A 6 -4.23 20.79 4.57
CA CYS A 6 -3.21 21.75 5.00
C CYS A 6 -3.81 22.91 5.81
N ALA A 7 -4.96 23.46 5.39
CA ALA A 7 -5.63 24.54 6.12
C ALA A 7 -6.16 24.07 7.49
N ALA A 8 -6.69 22.87 7.58
CA ALA A 8 -7.15 22.28 8.83
C ALA A 8 -5.98 22.00 9.80
N ALA A 9 -4.86 21.50 9.31
CA ALA A 9 -3.65 21.25 10.10
C ALA A 9 -3.05 22.57 10.64
N ALA A 10 -2.97 23.61 9.80
CA ALA A 10 -2.49 24.93 10.22
C ALA A 10 -3.38 25.56 11.30
N SER A 11 -4.71 25.36 11.23
CA SER A 11 -5.64 25.84 12.24
C SER A 11 -5.52 25.07 13.57
N ALA A 12 -5.28 23.76 13.51
CA ALA A 12 -5.07 22.92 14.69
C ALA A 12 -3.74 23.24 15.38
N ALA A 13 -2.71 23.58 14.61
CA ALA A 13 -1.39 23.95 15.10
C ALA A 13 -1.43 25.18 16.06
N HIS A 14 -2.25 26.16 15.75
CA HIS A 14 -2.40 27.35 16.61
C HIS A 14 -3.23 27.13 17.89
N ALA A 15 -3.94 26.02 18.00
CA ALA A 15 -4.84 25.73 19.13
C ALA A 15 -4.23 24.84 20.21
N LEU A 16 -3.10 24.19 19.94
CA LEU A 16 -2.46 23.27 20.89
C LEU A 16 -1.25 23.95 21.56
N PRO A 17 -1.14 23.94 22.90
CA PRO A 17 0.06 24.38 23.60
C PRO A 17 1.16 23.33 23.51
N LEU A 18 1.71 23.14 22.30
CA LEU A 18 2.82 22.22 22.06
C LEU A 18 4.14 22.91 22.41
N SER A 19 5.14 22.12 22.80
CA SER A 19 6.47 22.64 23.13
C SER A 19 7.22 23.04 21.85
N ASP A 20 8.18 23.96 21.97
CA ASP A 20 9.06 24.42 20.88
C ASP A 20 9.81 23.29 20.16
N ASN A 21 9.78 22.07 20.71
CA ASN A 21 10.38 20.88 20.12
C ASN A 21 9.40 20.03 19.30
N ALA A 22 8.14 20.44 19.17
CA ALA A 22 7.11 19.69 18.48
C ALA A 22 6.81 20.29 17.11
N SER A 23 6.45 19.43 16.17
CA SER A 23 5.91 19.84 14.87
C SER A 23 4.87 18.84 14.35
N ILE A 24 4.04 19.30 13.44
CA ILE A 24 3.07 18.48 12.71
C ILE A 24 3.35 18.57 11.22
N GLU A 25 3.39 17.43 10.58
CA GLU A 25 3.43 17.31 9.13
C GLU A 25 2.09 16.83 8.59
N VAL A 26 1.68 17.36 7.44
CA VAL A 26 0.66 16.76 6.57
C VAL A 26 1.33 16.44 5.26
N PHE A 27 1.18 15.22 4.79
CA PHE A 27 1.83 14.76 3.58
C PHE A 27 0.85 14.08 2.62
N ALA A 28 1.24 14.06 1.35
CA ALA A 28 0.63 13.24 0.33
C ALA A 28 1.70 12.70 -0.60
N GLY A 29 1.41 11.57 -1.22
CA GLY A 29 2.35 10.93 -2.12
C GLY A 29 1.70 9.81 -2.92
N GLY A 30 2.55 8.98 -3.49
CA GLY A 30 2.10 7.83 -4.26
C GLY A 30 3.23 6.88 -4.59
N ASN A 31 2.85 5.79 -5.20
CA ASN A 31 3.75 4.78 -5.73
C ASN A 31 3.16 4.24 -7.03
N THR A 32 3.98 4.10 -8.06
CA THR A 32 3.57 3.57 -9.38
C THR A 32 3.79 2.07 -9.53
N SER A 33 4.42 1.42 -8.54
CA SER A 33 4.68 -0.01 -8.56
C SER A 33 4.40 -0.64 -7.21
N MET A 34 3.64 -1.72 -7.19
CA MET A 34 3.43 -2.56 -6.01
C MET A 34 4.13 -3.91 -6.24
N PRO A 35 5.36 -4.08 -5.76
CA PRO A 35 5.97 -5.40 -5.80
C PRO A 35 5.26 -6.31 -4.79
N GLY A 36 4.96 -7.53 -5.22
CA GLY A 36 4.25 -8.53 -4.41
C GLY A 36 3.39 -9.42 -5.28
N SER A 37 2.95 -10.56 -4.74
CA SER A 37 2.06 -11.47 -5.42
C SER A 37 1.04 -12.07 -4.46
N PHE A 38 -0.13 -12.43 -4.98
CA PHE A 38 -1.16 -13.19 -4.27
C PHE A 38 -0.84 -14.68 -4.18
N ARG A 39 0.17 -15.15 -4.92
CA ARG A 39 0.59 -16.55 -4.98
C ARG A 39 2.10 -16.70 -4.88
N GLY A 40 2.49 -17.90 -4.46
CA GLY A 40 3.87 -18.33 -4.48
C GLY A 40 4.43 -18.41 -5.90
N GLU A 41 5.69 -18.01 -6.04
CA GLU A 41 6.42 -18.22 -7.28
C GLU A 41 6.29 -19.68 -7.74
N ASN A 42 5.92 -19.88 -9.02
CA ASN A 42 6.05 -21.11 -9.79
C ASN A 42 5.01 -22.24 -9.66
N ALA A 43 3.79 -22.00 -9.25
CA ALA A 43 2.78 -23.04 -9.42
C ALA A 43 1.58 -22.51 -10.25
N PRO A 44 1.51 -22.74 -11.56
CA PRO A 44 0.24 -22.66 -12.27
C PRO A 44 -0.70 -23.64 -11.58
N VAL A 45 -1.82 -23.16 -11.03
CA VAL A 45 -2.87 -24.08 -10.59
C VAL A 45 -3.54 -24.59 -11.82
N GLN A 46 -3.37 -25.86 -12.06
CA GLN A 46 -4.05 -26.59 -13.09
C GLN A 46 -5.21 -27.32 -12.43
N THR A 47 -6.43 -26.88 -12.69
CA THR A 47 -7.61 -27.65 -12.33
C THR A 47 -7.94 -28.56 -13.50
N ASN A 48 -7.97 -29.86 -13.28
CA ASN A 48 -8.39 -30.83 -14.27
C ASN A 48 -9.89 -31.07 -14.10
N ASP A 49 -10.69 -30.44 -14.96
CA ASP A 49 -12.11 -30.72 -15.12
C ASP A 49 -12.27 -31.67 -16.34
N PRO A 50 -13.25 -32.61 -16.35
CA PRO A 50 -13.57 -33.40 -17.56
C PRO A 50 -13.86 -32.56 -18.81
N LEU A 51 -14.24 -31.30 -18.66
CA LEU A 51 -14.50 -30.34 -19.73
C LEU A 51 -13.25 -29.57 -20.19
N GLY A 52 -12.15 -29.57 -19.44
CA GLY A 52 -10.93 -28.88 -19.77
C GLY A 52 -10.03 -28.63 -18.56
N SER A 53 -8.98 -27.85 -18.73
CA SER A 53 -8.09 -27.43 -17.65
C SER A 53 -7.97 -25.91 -17.58
N THR A 54 -8.04 -25.35 -16.37
CA THR A 54 -7.78 -23.93 -16.13
C THR A 54 -6.35 -23.75 -15.64
N VAL A 55 -5.61 -22.87 -16.30
CA VAL A 55 -4.24 -22.52 -15.93
C VAL A 55 -4.20 -21.05 -15.53
N TYR A 56 -3.96 -20.79 -14.26
CA TYR A 56 -3.79 -19.42 -13.75
C TYR A 56 -2.34 -18.99 -13.82
N SER A 57 -2.12 -17.76 -14.25
CA SER A 57 -0.82 -17.08 -14.20
C SER A 57 -0.50 -16.66 -12.75
N ASP A 58 0.77 -16.40 -12.48
CA ASP A 58 1.20 -15.77 -11.24
C ASP A 58 0.57 -14.36 -11.14
N LEU A 59 -0.25 -14.14 -10.12
CA LEU A 59 -1.01 -12.91 -9.96
C LEU A 59 -0.21 -11.91 -9.11
N LYS A 60 0.37 -10.90 -9.76
CA LYS A 60 1.13 -9.85 -9.09
C LYS A 60 0.23 -8.71 -8.64
N LEU A 61 0.59 -8.07 -7.53
CA LEU A 61 -0.11 -6.86 -7.07
C LEU A 61 -0.05 -5.72 -8.11
N SER A 62 1.06 -5.63 -8.88
CA SER A 62 1.19 -4.67 -9.98
C SER A 62 0.23 -4.91 -11.13
N ASP A 63 -0.31 -6.11 -11.26
CA ASP A 63 -1.27 -6.46 -12.30
C ASP A 63 -2.71 -6.19 -11.81
N ALA A 64 -2.92 -6.32 -10.49
CA ALA A 64 -4.21 -6.06 -9.84
C ALA A 64 -4.49 -4.56 -9.64
N TYR A 65 -3.45 -3.74 -9.46
CA TYR A 65 -3.59 -2.32 -9.10
C TYR A 65 -2.68 -1.44 -9.94
N ASN A 66 -3.25 -0.35 -10.50
CA ASN A 66 -2.52 0.59 -11.36
C ASN A 66 -1.72 1.62 -10.58
N ASN A 67 -2.35 2.25 -9.58
CA ASN A 67 -1.79 3.37 -8.84
C ASN A 67 -2.06 3.22 -7.35
N ARG A 68 -1.16 3.78 -6.55
CA ARG A 68 -1.37 4.00 -5.12
C ARG A 68 -1.24 5.48 -4.83
N TYR A 69 -2.22 6.01 -4.13
CA TYR A 69 -2.18 7.34 -3.56
C TYR A 69 -2.19 7.22 -2.05
N ASN A 70 -1.32 7.96 -1.38
CA ASN A 70 -1.31 8.02 0.07
C ASN A 70 -1.41 9.45 0.56
N ALA A 71 -2.02 9.63 1.72
CA ALA A 71 -2.05 10.89 2.45
C ALA A 71 -2.09 10.60 3.94
N GLY A 72 -1.54 11.50 4.75
CA GLY A 72 -1.50 11.30 6.18
C GLY A 72 -1.01 12.50 6.96
N ALA A 73 -0.82 12.25 8.24
CA ALA A 73 -0.22 13.20 9.16
C ALA A 73 0.85 12.52 10.01
N GLU A 74 1.83 13.31 10.42
CA GLU A 74 2.93 12.89 11.27
C GLU A 74 3.10 13.92 12.38
N PHE A 75 3.30 13.47 13.61
CA PHE A 75 3.69 14.27 14.74
C PHE A 75 5.17 14.00 15.04
N ASP A 76 5.95 15.04 15.04
CA ASP A 76 7.38 15.02 15.32
C ASP A 76 7.68 15.60 16.71
N TYR A 77 8.65 14.99 17.42
CA TYR A 77 9.24 15.53 18.64
C TYR A 77 10.76 15.50 18.55
N ALA A 78 11.38 16.68 18.52
CA ALA A 78 12.82 16.84 18.43
C ALA A 78 13.48 16.71 19.82
N PHE A 79 14.27 15.66 20.05
CA PHE A 79 15.11 15.53 21.24
C PHE A 79 16.30 16.49 21.22
N ASN A 80 16.79 16.77 20.04
CA ASN A 80 17.85 17.74 19.77
C ASN A 80 17.81 18.14 18.28
N SER A 81 18.72 19.01 17.86
CA SER A 81 18.77 19.52 16.48
C SER A 81 18.96 18.43 15.39
N ARG A 82 19.33 17.20 15.76
CA ARG A 82 19.59 16.10 14.82
C ARG A 82 18.66 14.92 14.96
N LEU A 83 18.14 14.65 16.15
CA LEU A 83 17.35 13.47 16.44
C LEU A 83 15.91 13.84 16.74
N THR A 84 14.99 13.31 15.97
CA THR A 84 13.54 13.48 16.09
C THR A 84 12.88 12.12 16.21
N ALA A 85 12.00 11.93 17.20
CA ALA A 85 11.04 10.83 17.18
C ALA A 85 9.79 11.27 16.44
N PHE A 86 9.11 10.34 15.79
CA PHE A 86 7.87 10.63 15.10
C PHE A 86 6.82 9.53 15.28
N GLY A 87 5.55 9.95 15.21
CA GLY A 87 4.39 9.08 15.10
C GLY A 87 3.61 9.47 13.86
N ARG A 88 3.39 8.50 12.96
CA ARG A 88 2.79 8.70 11.64
C ARG A 88 1.50 7.91 11.51
N ALA A 89 0.48 8.52 10.93
CA ALA A 89 -0.74 7.85 10.50
C ALA A 89 -1.00 8.17 9.02
N ALA A 90 -1.26 7.14 8.22
CA ALA A 90 -1.50 7.31 6.79
C ALA A 90 -2.68 6.46 6.32
N TYR A 91 -3.30 6.93 5.24
CA TYR A 91 -4.31 6.23 4.46
C TYR A 91 -3.81 6.11 3.03
N SER A 92 -3.84 4.90 2.48
CA SER A 92 -3.51 4.66 1.08
C SER A 92 -4.70 4.07 0.35
N ALA A 93 -4.96 4.54 -0.85
CA ALA A 93 -5.96 4.01 -1.77
C ALA A 93 -5.27 3.44 -3.00
N PHE A 94 -5.84 2.37 -3.53
CA PHE A 94 -5.33 1.63 -4.69
C PHE A 94 -6.46 1.49 -5.70
N ASP A 95 -6.19 1.90 -6.94
CA ASP A 95 -7.14 1.77 -8.05
C ASP A 95 -7.06 0.34 -8.60
N GLY A 96 -8.15 -0.40 -8.49
CA GLY A 96 -8.29 -1.74 -9.06
C GLY A 96 -8.23 -1.71 -10.59
N SER A 97 -7.72 -2.77 -11.17
CA SER A 97 -7.59 -2.90 -12.64
C SER A 97 -8.17 -4.21 -13.16
N SER A 98 -8.45 -4.23 -14.45
CA SER A 98 -8.78 -5.47 -15.15
C SER A 98 -7.53 -6.07 -15.76
N HIS A 99 -7.28 -7.34 -15.46
CA HIS A 99 -6.10 -8.04 -15.97
C HIS A 99 -6.42 -9.47 -16.35
N GLN A 100 -5.71 -10.00 -17.38
CA GLN A 100 -5.80 -11.41 -17.73
C GLN A 100 -5.06 -12.24 -16.68
N VAL A 101 -5.80 -13.07 -15.94
CA VAL A 101 -5.29 -13.85 -14.80
C VAL A 101 -5.05 -15.32 -15.15
N GLY A 102 -5.52 -15.77 -16.31
CA GLY A 102 -5.36 -17.16 -16.71
C GLY A 102 -5.89 -17.46 -18.10
N ARG A 103 -5.97 -18.76 -18.39
CA ARG A 103 -6.56 -19.31 -19.59
C ARG A 103 -7.28 -20.61 -19.29
N PHE A 104 -8.37 -20.87 -19.97
CA PHE A 104 -9.04 -22.16 -20.01
C PHE A 104 -8.60 -22.92 -21.24
N GLU A 105 -8.24 -24.18 -21.06
CA GLU A 105 -7.84 -25.11 -22.10
C GLU A 105 -8.93 -26.19 -22.26
N PRO A 106 -9.84 -26.10 -23.25
CA PRO A 106 -10.87 -27.10 -23.45
C PRO A 106 -10.26 -28.49 -23.72
N GLY A 107 -10.84 -29.56 -23.15
CA GLY A 107 -10.34 -30.93 -23.27
C GLY A 107 -10.39 -31.53 -24.68
N SER A 108 -11.01 -30.85 -25.64
CA SER A 108 -11.10 -31.25 -27.06
C SER A 108 -10.64 -30.11 -27.94
N SER A 109 -9.36 -30.06 -28.31
CA SER A 109 -8.74 -29.23 -29.38
C SER A 109 -9.41 -27.88 -29.74
N GLY A 110 -10.15 -27.28 -28.83
CA GLY A 110 -10.73 -25.95 -28.98
C GLY A 110 -9.68 -24.84 -28.76
N PRO A 111 -9.95 -23.60 -29.18
CA PRO A 111 -9.07 -22.48 -28.92
C PRO A 111 -9.01 -22.19 -27.41
N PHE A 112 -7.85 -21.78 -26.94
CA PHE A 112 -7.69 -21.29 -25.57
C PHE A 112 -8.57 -20.06 -25.33
N GLU A 113 -9.25 -20.04 -24.19
CA GLU A 113 -10.06 -18.91 -23.77
C GLU A 113 -9.39 -18.16 -22.64
N ARG A 114 -9.39 -16.83 -22.71
CA ARG A 114 -8.74 -15.98 -21.73
C ARG A 114 -9.65 -15.81 -20.53
N ILE A 115 -9.09 -15.93 -19.32
CA ILE A 115 -9.77 -15.60 -18.08
C ILE A 115 -9.26 -14.25 -17.62
N SER A 116 -10.16 -13.30 -17.47
CA SER A 116 -9.85 -11.98 -16.94
C SER A 116 -10.46 -11.81 -15.55
N ALA A 117 -9.82 -11.00 -14.69
CA ALA A 117 -10.36 -10.59 -13.42
C ALA A 117 -10.39 -9.07 -13.34
N GLN A 118 -11.49 -8.51 -12.84
CA GLN A 118 -11.64 -7.13 -12.49
C GLN A 118 -11.44 -7.00 -10.98
N PHE A 119 -10.39 -6.30 -10.55
CA PHE A 119 -10.10 -6.06 -9.13
C PHE A 119 -10.85 -4.84 -8.63
N ASP A 120 -11.39 -4.96 -7.42
CA ASP A 120 -12.02 -3.82 -6.72
C ASP A 120 -10.95 -2.86 -6.22
N ASP A 121 -11.31 -1.57 -6.10
CA ASP A 121 -10.50 -0.60 -5.37
C ASP A 121 -10.32 -1.06 -3.93
N THR A 122 -9.11 -0.85 -3.40
CA THR A 122 -8.81 -1.24 -2.02
C THR A 122 -8.08 -0.12 -1.28
N ALA A 123 -7.96 -0.28 0.04
CA ALA A 123 -7.31 0.72 0.87
C ALA A 123 -6.53 0.09 2.03
N THR A 124 -5.52 0.83 2.51
CA THR A 124 -4.81 0.50 3.74
C THR A 124 -4.80 1.66 4.72
N ARG A 125 -4.66 1.36 6.00
CA ARG A 125 -4.44 2.33 7.08
C ARG A 125 -3.17 1.94 7.81
N GLU A 126 -2.24 2.88 7.89
CA GLU A 126 -0.90 2.67 8.42
C GLU A 126 -0.72 3.49 9.69
N PHE A 127 -0.04 2.92 10.66
CA PHE A 127 0.41 3.61 11.86
C PHE A 127 1.84 3.17 12.17
N ASP A 128 2.76 4.15 12.22
CA ASP A 128 4.18 3.95 12.45
C ASP A 128 4.69 4.79 13.62
N LEU A 129 5.67 4.26 14.34
CA LEU A 129 6.48 4.98 15.32
C LEU A 129 7.94 4.84 14.92
N GLY A 130 8.66 5.94 14.90
CA GLY A 130 10.02 5.93 14.39
C GLY A 130 10.91 7.02 14.93
N ALA A 131 12.13 7.03 14.40
CA ALA A 131 13.11 8.06 14.67
C ALA A 131 13.80 8.49 13.37
N ARG A 132 14.17 9.77 13.31
CA ARG A 132 14.81 10.40 12.16
C ARG A 132 16.08 11.10 12.60
N TYR A 133 17.14 10.94 11.83
CA TYR A 133 18.40 11.67 12.01
C TYR A 133 18.58 12.69 10.88
N THR A 134 18.73 13.96 11.23
CA THR A 134 18.91 15.08 10.30
C THR A 134 20.37 15.46 10.21
N PHE A 135 20.91 15.49 8.99
CA PHE A 135 22.24 15.98 8.69
C PHE A 135 22.21 17.51 8.52
N ALA A 136 23.29 18.19 8.87
CA ALA A 136 23.44 19.64 8.73
C ALA A 136 22.24 20.46 9.24
N PRO A 137 21.85 20.34 10.51
CA PRO A 137 20.60 20.91 11.04
C PRO A 137 20.48 22.44 10.93
N GLY A 138 21.60 23.16 10.81
CA GLY A 138 21.62 24.61 10.60
C GLY A 138 21.50 25.07 9.15
N ALA A 139 21.45 24.15 8.17
CA ALA A 139 21.31 24.50 6.77
C ALA A 139 19.82 24.69 6.39
N LYS A 140 19.56 25.49 5.35
CA LYS A 140 18.19 25.63 4.80
C LYS A 140 17.69 24.35 4.15
N LEU A 141 18.61 23.55 3.60
CA LEU A 141 18.32 22.23 3.03
C LEU A 141 18.96 21.17 3.91
N ARG A 142 18.15 20.33 4.53
CA ARG A 142 18.57 19.36 5.54
C ARG A 142 18.26 17.95 5.06
N PRO A 143 19.25 17.19 4.63
CA PRO A 143 19.07 15.76 4.36
C PRO A 143 18.77 15.01 5.67
N PHE A 144 17.98 13.93 5.56
CA PHE A 144 17.70 13.07 6.68
C PHE A 144 17.62 11.60 6.29
N VAL A 145 17.74 10.72 7.28
CA VAL A 145 17.43 9.30 7.23
C VAL A 145 16.59 8.93 8.43
N GLY A 146 15.70 7.98 8.28
CA GLY A 146 14.82 7.54 9.37
C GLY A 146 14.49 6.06 9.28
N ALA A 147 13.98 5.53 10.38
CA ALA A 147 13.43 4.19 10.47
C ALA A 147 12.23 4.17 11.40
N ALA A 148 11.26 3.32 11.08
CA ALA A 148 10.05 3.15 11.86
C ALA A 148 9.59 1.70 11.89
N LEU A 149 8.83 1.36 12.92
CA LEU A 149 8.10 0.12 13.06
C LEU A 149 6.62 0.46 13.26
N GLY A 150 5.76 -0.36 12.69
CA GLY A 150 4.34 -0.06 12.75
C GLY A 150 3.45 -1.22 12.38
N ALA A 151 2.20 -0.89 12.14
CA ALA A 151 1.18 -1.83 11.74
C ALA A 151 0.34 -1.22 10.61
N THR A 152 0.03 -2.05 9.63
CA THR A 152 -0.84 -1.70 8.51
C THR A 152 -2.08 -2.57 8.56
N ARG A 153 -3.25 -1.93 8.58
CA ARG A 153 -4.52 -2.61 8.38
C ARG A 153 -4.83 -2.67 6.89
N LEU A 154 -4.81 -3.87 6.35
CA LEU A 154 -5.18 -4.17 4.97
C LEU A 154 -6.70 -4.35 4.88
N SER A 155 -7.33 -3.82 3.85
CA SER A 155 -8.69 -4.19 3.46
C SER A 155 -8.68 -5.56 2.77
N ALA A 156 -9.84 -6.20 2.66
CA ALA A 156 -9.98 -7.40 1.84
C ALA A 156 -9.73 -7.05 0.37
N THR A 157 -9.06 -7.96 -0.33
CA THR A 157 -8.89 -7.88 -1.79
C THR A 157 -9.95 -8.73 -2.45
N ARG A 158 -10.73 -8.14 -3.35
CA ARG A 158 -11.77 -8.82 -4.11
C ARG A 158 -11.56 -8.64 -5.59
N ALA A 159 -12.01 -9.62 -6.36
CA ALA A 159 -12.03 -9.55 -7.80
C ALA A 159 -13.26 -10.25 -8.37
N GLU A 160 -13.76 -9.77 -9.50
CA GLU A 160 -14.79 -10.42 -10.29
C GLU A 160 -14.12 -11.12 -11.47
N PHE A 161 -14.35 -12.42 -11.60
CA PHE A 161 -13.80 -13.25 -12.68
C PHE A 161 -14.79 -13.36 -13.82
N ASP A 162 -14.35 -13.07 -15.04
CA ASP A 162 -15.10 -13.34 -16.26
C ASP A 162 -14.87 -14.81 -16.65
N HIS A 163 -15.91 -15.63 -16.55
CA HIS A 163 -15.94 -16.97 -17.13
C HIS A 163 -16.53 -16.92 -18.54
N VAL A 164 -15.97 -17.74 -19.42
CA VAL A 164 -16.25 -17.71 -20.85
C VAL A 164 -17.71 -18.03 -21.20
N ASP A 165 -18.39 -18.84 -20.38
CA ASP A 165 -19.75 -19.30 -20.64
C ASP A 165 -20.82 -18.71 -19.74
N ASP A 166 -20.46 -17.83 -18.80
CA ASP A 166 -21.41 -17.30 -17.82
C ASP A 166 -21.51 -15.77 -17.95
N ALA A 167 -22.72 -15.28 -18.22
CA ALA A 167 -23.01 -13.86 -18.22
C ALA A 167 -22.88 -13.25 -16.81
N ASP A 168 -22.79 -14.09 -15.78
CA ASP A 168 -22.69 -13.69 -14.39
C ASP A 168 -21.21 -13.75 -13.92
N LYS A 169 -20.66 -12.59 -13.59
CA LYS A 169 -19.36 -12.47 -12.97
C LYS A 169 -19.39 -13.06 -11.56
N THR A 170 -18.42 -13.88 -11.22
CA THR A 170 -18.30 -14.44 -9.86
C THR A 170 -17.40 -13.57 -8.99
N PRO A 171 -17.93 -12.88 -7.98
CA PRO A 171 -17.10 -12.13 -7.02
C PRO A 171 -16.38 -13.10 -6.07
N VAL A 172 -15.09 -12.90 -5.90
CA VAL A 172 -14.23 -13.74 -5.06
C VAL A 172 -13.38 -12.88 -4.15
N GLU A 173 -13.31 -13.23 -2.86
CA GLU A 173 -12.37 -12.63 -1.92
C GLU A 173 -11.03 -13.37 -2.01
N LEU A 174 -9.99 -12.70 -2.50
CA LEU A 174 -8.65 -13.26 -2.67
C LEU A 174 -7.81 -13.20 -1.39
N SER A 175 -7.99 -12.16 -0.59
CA SER A 175 -7.36 -12.04 0.72
C SER A 175 -8.29 -11.36 1.72
N ARG A 176 -8.25 -11.79 2.97
CA ARG A 176 -9.04 -11.19 4.06
C ARG A 176 -8.44 -9.90 4.56
N ALA A 177 -9.32 -9.03 5.02
CA ALA A 177 -8.90 -7.89 5.81
C ALA A 177 -8.11 -8.33 7.05
N GLY A 178 -7.03 -7.64 7.36
CA GLY A 178 -6.18 -7.99 8.49
C GLY A 178 -5.23 -6.87 8.88
N THR A 179 -4.57 -7.04 10.01
CA THR A 179 -3.48 -6.16 10.43
C THR A 179 -2.17 -6.91 10.34
N VAL A 180 -1.19 -6.32 9.67
CA VAL A 180 0.16 -6.85 9.47
C VAL A 180 1.19 -5.93 10.11
N PHE A 181 2.32 -6.48 10.50
CA PHE A 181 3.47 -5.73 10.96
C PHE A 181 4.15 -5.02 9.79
N GLN A 182 4.62 -3.80 10.03
CA GLN A 182 5.33 -2.99 9.04
C GLN A 182 6.68 -2.55 9.58
N GLN A 183 7.69 -2.56 8.70
CA GLN A 183 9.00 -1.95 8.91
C GLN A 183 9.22 -0.93 7.81
N ARG A 184 9.66 0.27 8.18
CA ARG A 184 9.89 1.37 7.24
C ARG A 184 11.29 1.92 7.43
N VAL A 185 12.00 2.14 6.34
CA VAL A 185 13.19 2.98 6.28
C VAL A 185 12.93 4.13 5.31
N GLU A 186 13.43 5.30 5.62
CA GLU A 186 13.18 6.49 4.81
C GLU A 186 14.41 7.37 4.70
N THR A 187 14.45 8.13 3.63
CA THR A 187 15.42 9.20 3.42
C THR A 187 14.77 10.36 2.70
N GLY A 188 15.32 11.54 2.84
CA GLY A 188 14.73 12.68 2.17
C GLY A 188 15.46 13.98 2.40
N LEU A 189 14.79 15.04 2.01
CA LEU A 189 15.26 16.42 2.12
C LEU A 189 14.17 17.25 2.78
N GLN A 190 14.57 18.05 3.76
CA GLN A 190 13.72 19.03 4.40
C GLN A 190 14.24 20.43 4.04
N PHE A 191 13.38 21.27 3.52
CA PHE A 191 13.68 22.64 3.09
C PHE A 191 12.91 23.62 3.96
N SER A 192 13.62 24.56 4.59
CA SER A 192 13.08 25.58 5.50
C SER A 192 13.01 26.95 4.81
N PRO A 193 11.92 27.28 4.13
CA PRO A 193 11.72 28.59 3.51
C PRO A 193 11.42 29.68 4.55
N MET A 194 10.81 29.32 5.69
CA MET A 194 10.38 30.21 6.78
C MET A 194 10.72 29.60 8.13
N GLU A 195 10.71 30.41 9.20
CA GLU A 195 11.11 29.98 10.55
C GLU A 195 10.21 28.86 11.10
N ASN A 196 8.89 28.91 10.85
CA ASN A 196 7.92 27.97 11.42
C ASN A 196 7.33 27.00 10.40
N PHE A 197 7.93 26.89 9.21
CA PHE A 197 7.40 26.09 8.13
C PHE A 197 8.50 25.44 7.30
N ASP A 198 8.39 24.15 7.09
CA ASP A 198 9.26 23.38 6.20
C ASP A 198 8.47 22.63 5.13
N LEU A 199 9.12 22.38 4.02
CA LEU A 199 8.72 21.40 3.03
C LEU A 199 9.61 20.16 3.18
N ARG A 200 8.99 18.97 3.16
CA ARG A 200 9.72 17.70 3.29
C ARG A 200 9.42 16.81 2.09
N LEU A 201 10.47 16.38 1.41
CA LEU A 201 10.40 15.35 0.36
C LEU A 201 10.97 14.07 0.95
N THR A 202 10.17 13.01 0.96
CA THR A 202 10.53 11.70 1.53
C THR A 202 10.43 10.61 0.47
N ALA A 203 11.45 9.77 0.40
CA ALA A 203 11.42 8.48 -0.27
C ALA A 203 11.58 7.38 0.77
N ALA A 204 10.74 6.36 0.73
CA ALA A 204 10.76 5.30 1.71
C ALA A 204 10.76 3.92 1.06
N ALA A 205 11.20 2.92 1.83
CA ALA A 205 11.01 1.51 1.56
C ALA A 205 10.32 0.89 2.77
N SER A 206 9.14 0.34 2.59
CA SER A 206 8.33 -0.28 3.64
C SER A 206 8.19 -1.77 3.35
N HIS A 207 8.51 -2.62 4.31
CA HIS A 207 8.23 -4.05 4.25
C HIS A 207 6.96 -4.35 5.04
N LEU A 208 5.95 -4.87 4.37
CA LEU A 208 4.69 -5.31 4.95
C LEU A 208 4.73 -6.83 5.15
N GLY A 209 4.33 -7.30 6.32
CA GLY A 209 4.16 -8.72 6.60
C GLY A 209 3.07 -9.37 5.72
N ALA A 210 3.00 -10.69 5.72
CA ALA A 210 1.99 -11.42 4.97
C ALA A 210 0.58 -11.12 5.50
N GLY A 211 -0.37 -10.96 4.59
CA GLY A 211 -1.79 -10.84 4.88
C GLY A 211 -2.41 -12.19 5.26
N LYS A 212 -3.71 -12.20 5.54
CA LYS A 212 -4.45 -13.43 5.85
C LYS A 212 -4.99 -14.06 4.57
N ALA A 213 -4.86 -15.38 4.48
CA ALA A 213 -5.49 -16.16 3.42
C ALA A 213 -7.01 -16.01 3.44
N SER A 214 -7.62 -16.06 2.27
CA SER A 214 -9.07 -16.11 2.13
C SER A 214 -9.57 -17.54 2.37
N GLU A 215 -10.78 -17.64 2.93
CA GLU A 215 -11.56 -18.87 3.07
C GLU A 215 -12.87 -18.78 2.25
N ASP A 216 -12.91 -17.93 1.23
CA ASP A 216 -14.08 -17.75 0.40
C ASP A 216 -14.37 -19.05 -0.37
N PRO A 217 -15.56 -19.65 -0.21
CA PRO A 217 -15.93 -20.87 -0.95
C PRO A 217 -15.96 -20.67 -2.47
N ASN A 218 -16.16 -19.46 -2.94
CA ASN A 218 -16.16 -19.14 -4.37
C ASN A 218 -14.77 -19.26 -5.00
N LEU A 219 -13.69 -19.33 -4.23
CA LEU A 219 -12.35 -19.63 -4.74
C LEU A 219 -12.33 -20.94 -5.52
N ALA A 220 -13.04 -21.96 -5.02
CA ALA A 220 -13.13 -23.25 -5.70
C ALA A 220 -13.88 -23.15 -7.04
N LEU A 221 -14.88 -22.27 -7.17
CA LEU A 221 -15.63 -22.07 -8.41
C LEU A 221 -14.76 -21.48 -9.52
N VAL A 222 -13.80 -20.66 -9.16
CA VAL A 222 -12.82 -20.08 -10.09
C VAL A 222 -11.53 -20.92 -10.15
N GLY A 223 -11.53 -22.12 -9.59
CA GLY A 223 -10.38 -23.03 -9.62
C GLY A 223 -9.19 -22.58 -8.76
N LEU A 224 -9.41 -21.75 -7.78
CA LEU A 224 -8.42 -21.32 -6.79
C LEU A 224 -8.63 -22.11 -5.49
N ASP A 225 -7.56 -22.68 -4.94
CA ASP A 225 -7.64 -23.37 -3.65
C ASP A 225 -7.51 -22.36 -2.49
N SER A 226 -8.38 -22.49 -1.49
CA SER A 226 -8.42 -21.62 -0.29
C SER A 226 -7.10 -21.58 0.51
N GLY A 227 -6.24 -22.59 0.39
CA GLY A 227 -4.93 -22.63 1.04
C GLY A 227 -3.83 -21.82 0.34
N HIS A 228 -4.08 -21.25 -0.84
CA HIS A 228 -3.04 -20.66 -1.68
C HIS A 228 -3.28 -19.20 -2.06
N SER A 229 -4.38 -18.58 -1.62
CA SER A 229 -4.68 -17.16 -1.89
C SER A 229 -4.37 -16.31 -0.65
N GLU A 230 -3.11 -16.10 -0.35
CA GLU A 230 -2.66 -15.16 0.67
C GLU A 230 -1.84 -14.03 0.06
N LEU A 231 -2.02 -12.83 0.56
CA LEU A 231 -1.12 -11.73 0.24
C LEU A 231 0.22 -11.98 0.92
N ARG A 232 1.28 -12.23 0.15
CA ARG A 232 2.63 -12.42 0.67
C ARG A 232 3.19 -11.12 1.21
N GLY A 233 4.10 -11.24 2.18
CA GLY A 233 4.90 -10.11 2.63
C GLY A 233 5.66 -9.50 1.45
N HIS A 234 5.61 -8.16 1.32
CA HIS A 234 6.16 -7.46 0.18
C HIS A 234 6.77 -6.12 0.57
N TRP A 235 7.62 -5.60 -0.31
CA TRP A 235 8.16 -4.26 -0.21
C TRP A 235 7.27 -3.26 -0.94
N ASP A 236 7.29 -2.02 -0.47
CA ASP A 236 6.59 -0.88 -1.04
C ASP A 236 7.51 0.35 -1.02
N TYR A 237 7.46 1.18 -2.06
CA TYR A 237 8.41 2.28 -2.25
C TYR A 237 7.69 3.62 -2.50
N PRO A 238 7.04 4.19 -1.49
CA PRO A 238 6.35 5.47 -1.63
C PRO A 238 7.32 6.64 -1.74
N ALA A 239 6.90 7.65 -2.53
CA ALA A 239 7.46 8.98 -2.52
C ALA A 239 6.40 9.98 -2.03
N GLU A 240 6.77 10.86 -1.10
CA GLU A 240 5.84 11.71 -0.36
C GLU A 240 6.35 13.16 -0.33
N LEU A 241 5.44 14.11 -0.43
CA LEU A 241 5.69 15.53 -0.19
C LEU A 241 4.87 15.97 1.00
N GLY A 242 5.54 16.55 1.99
CA GLY A 242 4.94 17.01 3.24
C GLY A 242 5.14 18.50 3.45
N ALA A 243 4.22 19.07 4.21
CA ALA A 243 4.27 20.40 4.78
C ALA A 243 4.35 20.27 6.31
N VAL A 244 5.37 20.85 6.93
CA VAL A 244 5.70 20.73 8.35
C VAL A 244 5.55 22.07 9.02
N TRP A 245 4.79 22.13 10.10
CA TRP A 245 4.63 23.32 10.96
C TRP A 245 5.27 23.09 12.32
N HIS A 246 6.12 24.03 12.72
CA HIS A 246 6.79 24.04 14.02
C HIS A 246 6.01 24.94 15.01
N PHE A 247 6.04 24.58 16.28
CA PHE A 247 5.37 25.29 17.37
C PHE A 247 6.36 26.02 18.26
#